data_166eb7b708d3747bdc583a949649039e
#
_entry.id   166eb7b708d3747bdc583a949649039e
#
_cell.length_a   1.000
_cell.length_b   1.000
_cell.length_c   1.000
_cell.angle_alpha   90.00
_cell.angle_beta   90.00
_cell.angle_gamma   90.00
#
_symmetry.space_group_name_H-M   'P 1'
#
loop_
_entity.id
_entity.type
_entity.pdbx_description
1 polymer ?
#
loop_
_entity_poly.entity_id
_entity_poly.type
_entity_poly.pdbx_seq_one_letter_code
_entity_poly.pdbx_strand_id
1 'polypeptide(L)'
;MLAIGIMSGTSLDGVDACLVDIKKGKNSKFNIVHFTYVPYDKELKQRILSVSSNKPCNIQTICSLNVEISKAYVKAVKKLLKDSKVKADEIEFIAMHGQTVWHNPDSRDNYESSTLQLGDPSVLAAAF
;
A
#
# COMPACT_ATOMS: atom_id res chain seq x y z
N MET A 1 -5.74 1.26 20.98
CA MET A 1 -5.06 0.28 20.08
C MET A 1 -4.56 1.06 18.88
N LEU A 2 -3.23 1.11 18.71
CA LEU A 2 -2.63 1.81 17.58
C LEU A 2 -2.52 0.88 16.37
N ALA A 3 -2.92 1.39 15.21
CA ALA A 3 -2.85 0.66 13.94
C ALA A 3 -2.42 1.61 12.81
N ILE A 4 -1.85 1.05 11.76
CA ILE A 4 -1.45 1.81 10.56
C ILE A 4 -2.24 1.32 9.37
N GLY A 5 -2.84 2.25 8.62
CA GLY A 5 -3.43 2.01 7.31
C GLY A 5 -2.54 2.57 6.21
N ILE A 6 -2.33 1.81 5.14
CA ILE A 6 -1.55 2.21 3.97
C ILE A 6 -2.43 2.17 2.74
N MET A 7 -2.38 3.22 1.94
CA MET A 7 -3.07 3.34 0.66
C MET A 7 -2.14 3.92 -0.40
N SER A 8 -2.27 3.42 -1.62
CA SER A 8 -1.73 4.04 -2.82
C SER A 8 -2.79 4.02 -3.92
N GLY A 9 -3.10 5.19 -4.44
CA GLY A 9 -4.17 5.37 -5.42
C GLY A 9 -3.74 5.07 -6.85
N THR A 10 -4.71 5.01 -7.76
CA THR A 10 -4.48 4.81 -9.20
C THR A 10 -3.81 6.00 -9.89
N SER A 11 -3.74 7.16 -9.23
CA SER A 11 -2.96 8.32 -9.67
C SER A 11 -1.45 8.07 -9.69
N LEU A 12 -0.99 7.04 -8.98
CA LEU A 12 0.42 6.64 -8.88
C LEU A 12 1.33 7.78 -8.40
N ASP A 13 0.83 8.61 -7.51
CA ASP A 13 1.60 9.75 -7.00
C ASP A 13 2.51 9.34 -5.84
N GLY A 14 2.05 8.39 -5.02
CA GLY A 14 2.81 7.93 -3.87
C GLY A 14 1.99 7.07 -2.91
N VAL A 15 2.45 7.03 -1.69
CA VAL A 15 1.92 6.22 -0.60
C VAL A 15 1.40 7.12 0.50
N ASP A 16 0.14 6.97 0.85
CA ASP A 16 -0.48 7.51 2.04
C ASP A 16 -0.35 6.51 3.19
N ALA A 17 0.10 6.97 4.34
CA ALA A 17 0.13 6.18 5.56
C ALA A 17 -0.50 6.96 6.72
N CYS A 18 -1.42 6.32 7.43
CA CYS A 18 -2.20 6.91 8.50
C CYS A 18 -2.05 6.09 9.78
N LEU A 19 -1.64 6.74 10.86
CA LEU A 19 -1.64 6.18 12.21
C LEU A 19 -2.96 6.52 12.88
N VAL A 20 -3.66 5.50 13.37
CA VAL A 20 -4.96 5.64 14.01
C VAL A 20 -4.96 5.02 15.41
N ASP A 21 -5.66 5.65 16.35
CA ASP A 21 -6.04 5.05 17.62
C ASP A 21 -7.48 4.52 17.53
N ILE A 22 -7.62 3.22 17.63
CA ILE A 22 -8.90 2.53 17.56
C ILE A 22 -9.37 2.19 18.98
N LYS A 23 -10.51 2.75 19.38
CA LYS A 23 -11.20 2.43 20.65
C LYS A 23 -12.25 1.36 20.41
N LYS A 24 -12.03 0.17 21.00
CA LYS A 24 -12.99 -0.95 20.95
C LYS A 24 -14.21 -0.63 21.83
N GLY A 25 -15.41 -0.96 21.35
CA GLY A 25 -16.67 -0.81 22.08
C GLY A 25 -17.89 -1.05 21.20
N LYS A 26 -19.11 -0.97 21.76
CA LYS A 26 -20.37 -1.10 20.99
C LYS A 26 -20.45 -0.11 19.81
N ASN A 27 -19.78 1.05 19.94
CA ASN A 27 -19.57 2.03 18.87
C ASN A 27 -18.06 2.25 18.74
N SER A 28 -17.39 1.40 17.96
CA SER A 28 -15.96 1.57 17.69
C SER A 28 -15.69 2.96 17.12
N LYS A 29 -14.79 3.69 17.76
CA LYS A 29 -14.34 5.01 17.32
C LYS A 29 -12.86 4.92 16.95
N PHE A 30 -12.47 5.68 15.96
CA PHE A 30 -11.05 5.86 15.63
C PHE A 30 -10.71 7.35 15.58
N ASN A 31 -9.50 7.66 16.00
CA ASN A 31 -8.94 8.99 15.88
C ASN A 31 -7.67 8.92 15.03
N ILE A 32 -7.53 9.81 14.08
CA ILE A 32 -6.28 9.97 13.34
C ILE A 32 -5.26 10.60 14.28
N VAL A 33 -4.16 9.88 14.52
CA VAL A 33 -3.05 10.35 15.36
C VAL A 33 -2.04 11.09 14.50
N HIS A 34 -1.69 10.53 13.35
CA HIS A 34 -0.77 11.15 12.40
C HIS A 34 -1.02 10.66 10.99
N PHE A 35 -0.67 11.47 10.01
CA PHE A 35 -0.76 11.14 8.59
C PHE A 35 0.53 11.56 7.90
N THR A 36 1.00 10.74 6.98
CA THR A 36 2.14 11.08 6.13
C THR A 36 1.90 10.64 4.69
N TYR A 37 2.51 11.37 3.77
CA TYR A 37 2.56 11.06 2.36
C TYR A 37 4.02 10.91 1.93
N VAL A 38 4.30 9.90 1.11
CA VAL A 38 5.62 9.66 0.51
C VAL A 38 5.44 9.45 -0.99
N PRO A 39 5.95 10.36 -1.84
CA PRO A 39 5.84 10.21 -3.27
C PRO A 39 6.61 8.99 -3.78
N TYR A 40 6.09 8.34 -4.82
CA TYR A 40 6.90 7.40 -5.59
C TYR A 40 8.02 8.15 -6.33
N ASP A 41 9.19 7.53 -6.42
CA ASP A 41 10.19 8.02 -7.34
C ASP A 41 9.75 7.80 -8.80
N LYS A 42 10.35 8.55 -9.69
CA LYS A 42 9.98 8.56 -11.11
C LYS A 42 10.14 7.19 -11.77
N GLU A 43 11.16 6.45 -11.39
CA GLU A 43 11.46 5.13 -11.96
C GLU A 43 10.40 4.11 -11.54
N LEU A 44 10.09 4.02 -10.24
CA LEU A 44 9.05 3.13 -9.72
C LEU A 44 7.69 3.45 -10.33
N LYS A 45 7.33 4.74 -10.42
CA LYS A 45 6.08 5.17 -11.06
C LYS A 45 6.00 4.71 -12.53
N GLN A 46 7.06 4.88 -13.30
CA GLN A 46 7.09 4.43 -14.70
C GLN A 46 6.98 2.91 -14.83
N ARG A 47 7.63 2.17 -13.94
CA ARG A 47 7.54 0.70 -13.92
C ARG A 47 6.16 0.21 -13.56
N ILE A 48 5.47 0.83 -12.59
CA ILE A 48 4.06 0.50 -12.28
C ILE A 48 3.19 0.79 -13.50
N LEU A 49 3.34 1.94 -14.14
CA LEU A 49 2.60 2.29 -15.37
C LEU A 49 2.80 1.27 -16.49
N SER A 50 3.99 0.69 -16.62
CA SER A 50 4.29 -0.28 -17.68
C SER A 50 3.49 -1.57 -17.54
N VAL A 51 3.10 -1.97 -16.33
CA VAL A 51 2.28 -3.16 -16.06
C VAL A 51 0.79 -2.85 -15.89
N SER A 52 0.43 -1.58 -15.76
CA SER A 52 -0.96 -1.09 -15.61
C SER A 52 -1.60 -0.75 -16.95
N SER A 53 -1.15 -1.34 -18.04
CA SER A 53 -1.62 -1.09 -19.41
C SER A 53 -1.97 -2.38 -20.12
N ASN A 54 -2.74 -2.28 -21.22
CA ASN A 54 -3.08 -3.43 -22.08
C ASN A 54 -1.89 -3.98 -22.89
N LYS A 55 -0.66 -3.47 -22.66
CA LYS A 55 0.53 -3.98 -23.32
C LYS A 55 1.01 -5.27 -22.65
N PRO A 56 1.56 -6.22 -23.41
CA PRO A 56 2.15 -7.42 -22.82
C PRO A 56 3.24 -7.05 -21.80
N CYS A 57 3.17 -7.66 -20.62
CA CYS A 57 4.21 -7.58 -19.62
C CYS A 57 4.62 -8.99 -19.18
N ASN A 58 5.83 -9.15 -18.65
CA ASN A 58 6.26 -10.44 -18.15
C ASN A 58 6.03 -10.58 -16.66
N ILE A 59 5.84 -11.81 -16.22
CA ILE A 59 5.58 -12.15 -14.81
C ILE A 59 6.76 -11.77 -13.89
N GLN A 60 7.99 -11.80 -14.40
CA GLN A 60 9.17 -11.41 -13.65
C GLN A 60 9.12 -9.93 -13.22
N THR A 61 8.64 -9.05 -14.10
CA THR A 61 8.43 -7.64 -13.78
C THR A 61 7.37 -7.47 -12.71
N ILE A 62 6.26 -8.20 -12.81
CA ILE A 62 5.16 -8.16 -11.82
C ILE A 62 5.67 -8.63 -10.44
N CYS A 63 6.41 -9.74 -10.39
CA CYS A 63 7.00 -10.26 -9.16
C CYS A 63 7.97 -9.25 -8.51
N SER A 64 8.83 -8.62 -9.31
CA SER A 64 9.77 -7.60 -8.81
C SER A 64 9.03 -6.39 -8.25
N LEU A 65 8.03 -5.87 -8.98
CA LEU A 65 7.21 -4.74 -8.56
C LEU A 65 6.44 -5.02 -7.27
N ASN A 66 5.98 -6.24 -7.05
CA ASN A 66 5.32 -6.63 -5.80
C ASN A 66 6.20 -6.33 -4.57
N VAL A 67 7.49 -6.61 -4.67
CA VAL A 67 8.47 -6.33 -3.61
C VAL A 67 8.87 -4.84 -3.58
N GLU A 68 9.07 -4.21 -4.73
CA GLU A 68 9.51 -2.81 -4.82
C GLU A 68 8.45 -1.85 -4.24
N ILE A 69 7.17 -2.08 -4.54
CA ILE A 69 6.04 -1.33 -3.96
C ILE A 69 6.01 -1.52 -2.44
N SER A 70 6.22 -2.74 -1.95
CA SER A 70 6.27 -3.01 -0.52
C SER A 70 7.42 -2.27 0.18
N LYS A 71 8.59 -2.16 -0.46
CA LYS A 71 9.70 -1.35 0.05
C LYS A 71 9.34 0.14 0.12
N ALA A 72 8.54 0.66 -0.82
CA ALA A 72 8.02 2.02 -0.74
C ALA A 72 7.06 2.19 0.46
N TYR A 73 6.22 1.19 0.73
CA TYR A 73 5.36 1.16 1.92
C TYR A 73 6.17 1.15 3.23
N VAL A 74 7.24 0.35 3.30
CA VAL A 74 8.17 0.37 4.44
C VAL A 74 8.74 1.77 4.68
N LYS A 75 9.14 2.48 3.61
CA LYS A 75 9.62 3.87 3.72
C LYS A 75 8.55 4.80 4.30
N ALA A 76 7.30 4.67 3.84
CA ALA A 76 6.19 5.48 4.32
C ALA A 76 5.89 5.22 5.81
N VAL A 77 5.87 3.95 6.24
CA VAL A 77 5.66 3.58 7.65
C VAL A 77 6.81 4.08 8.53
N LYS A 78 8.07 3.91 8.09
CA LYS A 78 9.24 4.45 8.84
C LYS A 78 9.15 5.96 9.03
N LYS A 79 8.73 6.68 7.97
CA LYS A 79 8.52 8.13 8.06
C LYS A 79 7.39 8.46 9.04
N LEU A 80 6.25 7.77 8.94
CA LEU A 80 5.08 7.96 9.81
C LEU A 80 5.45 7.77 11.29
N LEU A 81 6.15 6.68 11.63
CA LEU A 81 6.58 6.37 12.99
C LEU A 81 7.57 7.42 13.52
N LYS A 82 8.53 7.84 12.68
CA LYS A 82 9.48 8.89 13.04
C LYS A 82 8.77 10.22 13.34
N ASP A 83 7.84 10.64 12.48
CA ASP A 83 7.16 11.94 12.59
C ASP A 83 6.17 11.94 13.75
N SER A 84 5.47 10.83 14.01
CA SER A 84 4.55 10.66 15.13
C SER A 84 5.25 10.40 16.47
N LYS A 85 6.54 10.07 16.48
CA LYS A 85 7.33 9.64 17.65
C LYS A 85 6.80 8.38 18.33
N VAL A 86 6.02 7.56 17.62
CA VAL A 86 5.49 6.28 18.07
C VAL A 86 6.47 5.17 17.67
N LYS A 87 6.70 4.20 18.56
CA LYS A 87 7.58 3.07 18.31
C LYS A 87 6.83 1.96 17.56
N ALA A 88 7.58 1.15 16.81
CA ALA A 88 6.99 0.05 16.05
C ALA A 88 6.31 -1.01 16.95
N ASP A 89 6.87 -1.27 18.12
CA ASP A 89 6.32 -2.22 19.09
C ASP A 89 5.01 -1.77 19.77
N GLU A 90 4.62 -0.49 19.59
CA GLU A 90 3.34 0.03 20.03
C GLU A 90 2.21 -0.20 18.99
N ILE A 91 2.57 -0.65 17.77
CA ILE A 91 1.62 -0.88 16.67
C ILE A 91 1.08 -2.30 16.73
N GLU A 92 -0.23 -2.44 16.86
CA GLU A 92 -0.91 -3.73 16.93
C GLU A 92 -0.97 -4.43 15.56
N PHE A 93 -1.22 -3.68 14.49
CA PHE A 93 -1.20 -4.20 13.13
C PHE A 93 -1.00 -3.10 12.09
N ILE A 94 -0.57 -3.52 10.90
CA ILE A 94 -0.50 -2.68 9.69
C ILE A 94 -1.43 -3.29 8.65
N ALA A 95 -2.34 -2.50 8.12
CA ALA A 95 -3.23 -2.88 7.03
C ALA A 95 -2.82 -2.15 5.74
N MET A 96 -2.83 -2.84 4.61
CA MET A 96 -2.51 -2.26 3.31
C MET A 96 -3.50 -2.72 2.25
N HIS A 97 -3.84 -1.82 1.34
CA HIS A 97 -4.65 -2.14 0.17
C HIS A 97 -3.80 -2.74 -0.97
N GLY A 98 -2.55 -2.34 -1.08
CA GLY A 98 -1.72 -2.58 -2.24
C GLY A 98 -1.92 -1.52 -3.34
N GLN A 99 -1.04 -1.55 -4.34
CA GLN A 99 -1.13 -0.69 -5.52
C GLN A 99 -1.95 -1.38 -6.60
N THR A 100 -3.11 -0.84 -6.92
CA THR A 100 -3.91 -1.37 -8.03
C THR A 100 -3.18 -1.16 -9.35
N VAL A 101 -2.92 -2.25 -10.05
CA VAL A 101 -2.31 -2.26 -11.38
C VAL A 101 -3.31 -2.63 -12.47
N TRP A 102 -4.37 -3.34 -12.11
CA TRP A 102 -5.46 -3.69 -13.03
C TRP A 102 -6.80 -3.72 -12.30
N HIS A 103 -7.84 -3.23 -12.95
CA HIS A 103 -9.21 -3.33 -12.48
C HIS A 103 -10.15 -3.58 -13.65
N ASN A 104 -10.82 -4.73 -13.64
CA ASN A 104 -11.78 -5.15 -14.64
C ASN A 104 -13.13 -5.42 -13.94
N PRO A 105 -14.03 -4.43 -13.84
CA PRO A 105 -15.26 -4.57 -13.08
C PRO A 105 -16.28 -5.52 -13.72
N ASP A 106 -16.23 -5.64 -15.05
CA ASP A 106 -17.17 -6.45 -15.84
C ASP A 106 -16.44 -7.54 -16.62
N SER A 107 -17.01 -8.74 -16.67
CA SER A 107 -16.50 -9.80 -17.55
C SER A 107 -16.71 -9.43 -19.02
N ARG A 108 -15.61 -9.35 -19.81
CA ARG A 108 -15.61 -9.06 -21.25
C ARG A 108 -14.41 -9.69 -21.92
N ASP A 109 -14.50 -9.92 -23.22
CA ASP A 109 -13.37 -10.36 -24.06
C ASP A 109 -12.68 -11.62 -23.51
N ASN A 110 -13.46 -12.56 -22.94
CA ASN A 110 -12.99 -13.78 -22.29
C ASN A 110 -12.17 -13.56 -20.99
N TYR A 111 -12.23 -12.37 -20.40
CA TYR A 111 -11.65 -12.10 -19.07
C TYR A 111 -12.75 -12.04 -18.01
N GLU A 112 -12.49 -12.65 -16.86
CA GLU A 112 -13.37 -12.55 -15.69
C GLU A 112 -13.29 -11.14 -15.07
N SER A 113 -14.37 -10.76 -14.39
CA SER A 113 -14.33 -9.57 -13.53
C SER A 113 -13.31 -9.78 -12.42
N SER A 114 -12.33 -8.90 -12.32
CA SER A 114 -11.18 -9.09 -11.45
C SER A 114 -10.44 -7.79 -11.14
N THR A 115 -9.64 -7.82 -10.12
CA THR A 115 -8.74 -6.72 -9.78
C THR A 115 -7.42 -7.28 -9.26
N LEU A 116 -6.33 -6.60 -9.57
CA LEU A 116 -5.00 -6.98 -9.10
C LEU A 116 -4.34 -5.80 -8.39
N GLN A 117 -3.96 -6.02 -7.14
CA GLN A 117 -3.14 -5.13 -6.34
C GLN A 117 -1.78 -5.77 -6.08
N LEU A 118 -0.71 -5.00 -6.26
CA LEU A 118 0.65 -5.40 -5.91
C LEU A 118 1.07 -4.82 -4.57
N GLY A 119 1.87 -5.57 -3.86
CA GLY A 119 2.38 -5.29 -2.53
C GLY A 119 2.34 -6.55 -1.67
N ASP A 120 3.47 -6.93 -1.11
CA ASP A 120 3.63 -8.13 -0.28
C ASP A 120 3.68 -7.73 1.20
N PRO A 121 2.66 -8.09 2.01
CA PRO A 121 2.64 -7.75 3.42
C PRO A 121 3.77 -8.42 4.22
N SER A 122 4.37 -9.51 3.73
CA SER A 122 5.49 -10.16 4.40
C SER A 122 6.73 -9.26 4.46
N VAL A 123 6.91 -8.39 3.47
CA VAL A 123 8.00 -7.40 3.45
C VAL A 123 7.83 -6.36 4.56
N LEU A 124 6.58 -5.96 4.83
CA LEU A 124 6.28 -5.07 5.97
C LEU A 124 6.48 -5.81 7.29
N ALA A 125 5.95 -7.02 7.43
CA ALA A 125 6.09 -7.82 8.65
C ALA A 125 7.56 -8.12 9.01
N ALA A 126 8.43 -8.22 8.00
CA ALA A 126 9.87 -8.42 8.23
C ALA A 126 10.62 -7.12 8.59
N ALA A 127 10.01 -5.96 8.39
CA ALA A 127 10.64 -4.65 8.60
C ALA A 127 10.30 -4.01 9.96
N PHE A 128 9.26 -4.50 10.64
CA PHE A 128 8.70 -3.99 11.89
C PHE A 128 8.37 -5.09 12.87
#